data_fe80c923cacfb3ed3ab040edb5c7d845
#
_entry.id   fe80c923cacfb3ed3ab040edb5c7d845
#
_cell.length_a   1.000
_cell.length_b   1.000
_cell.length_c   1.000
_cell.angle_alpha   90.00
_cell.angle_beta   90.00
_cell.angle_gamma   90.00
#
_symmetry.space_group_name_H-M   'P 1'
#
loop_
_entity.id
_entity.type
_entity.pdbx_description
1 polymer ?
#
loop_
_entity_poly.entity_id
_entity_poly.type
_entity_poly.pdbx_seq_one_letter_code
_entity_poly.pdbx_strand_id
1 'polypeptide(L)'
;MLVKVLGSAAGGGFPQWNCNCENCFGVRTGKIKAIPRTQSSIAVSSDEVNWVLFNTSPDLLAQLAAFPSLQPARAIRDTAIKGIIFMDSQIDHTTGLLMLREGCPHQVYCSDMVFEDLTTGFPLFNMLEHWDGGVDRHRIPLSGESFAVDAIDGLSFTAIPVTGKAPPYSPHRNDAHIGDNIGIKIVEVNTGKSVFYAPGLGEITDET
;
A
#
# COMPACT_ATOMS: atom_id res chain seq x y z
N MET A 1 10.89 -14.49 5.58
CA MET A 1 10.12 -13.31 5.07
C MET A 1 10.93 -12.57 4.03
N LEU A 2 10.33 -12.26 2.93
CA LEU A 2 10.88 -11.43 1.85
C LEU A 2 10.11 -10.11 1.80
N VAL A 3 10.84 -9.01 1.67
CA VAL A 3 10.29 -7.68 1.51
C VAL A 3 10.87 -7.06 0.25
N LYS A 4 10.01 -6.74 -0.70
CA LYS A 4 10.40 -6.05 -1.93
C LYS A 4 9.87 -4.61 -1.90
N VAL A 5 10.77 -3.64 -1.93
CA VAL A 5 10.39 -2.24 -2.14
C VAL A 5 10.08 -2.07 -3.64
N LEU A 6 8.82 -1.76 -3.95
CA LEU A 6 8.35 -1.51 -5.31
C LEU A 6 8.50 -0.04 -5.68
N GLY A 7 8.31 0.85 -4.72
CA GLY A 7 8.50 2.28 -4.86
C GLY A 7 8.79 2.94 -3.51
N SER A 8 9.51 4.05 -3.52
CA SER A 8 9.95 4.74 -2.31
C SER A 8 9.94 6.27 -2.42
N ALA A 9 9.25 6.82 -3.42
CA ALA A 9 9.02 8.26 -3.51
C ALA A 9 7.67 8.63 -2.90
N ALA A 10 7.53 9.88 -2.52
CA ALA A 10 6.25 10.49 -2.19
C ALA A 10 5.38 10.68 -3.43
N GLY A 11 4.17 11.18 -3.27
CA GLY A 11 3.23 11.46 -4.36
C GLY A 11 3.88 12.24 -5.51
N GLY A 12 3.67 11.74 -6.73
CA GLY A 12 4.27 12.26 -7.95
C GLY A 12 5.61 11.65 -8.36
N GLY A 13 6.19 10.75 -7.55
CA GLY A 13 7.43 10.03 -7.88
C GLY A 13 8.70 10.87 -7.75
N PHE A 14 9.83 10.30 -8.13
CA PHE A 14 11.10 11.02 -8.23
C PHE A 14 11.83 10.65 -9.53
N PRO A 15 12.27 11.64 -10.36
CA PRO A 15 11.98 13.06 -10.24
C PRO A 15 10.49 13.36 -10.41
N GLN A 16 9.94 14.23 -9.56
CA GLN A 16 8.51 14.55 -9.58
C GLN A 16 8.14 15.28 -10.86
N TRP A 17 7.01 14.91 -11.49
CA TRP A 17 6.62 15.31 -12.83
C TRP A 17 6.53 16.83 -13.04
N ASN A 18 6.11 17.59 -12.04
CA ASN A 18 5.95 19.05 -12.07
C ASN A 18 6.98 19.82 -11.23
N CYS A 19 8.02 19.14 -10.70
CA CYS A 19 9.04 19.77 -9.86
C CYS A 19 10.28 20.10 -10.69
N ASN A 20 10.78 21.33 -10.56
CA ASN A 20 12.00 21.79 -11.21
C ASN A 20 13.08 22.21 -10.19
N CYS A 21 13.05 21.65 -8.97
CA CYS A 21 14.12 21.83 -7.99
C CYS A 21 15.43 21.24 -8.52
N GLU A 22 16.54 21.61 -7.88
CA GLU A 22 17.88 21.19 -8.26
C GLU A 22 17.98 19.67 -8.47
N ASN A 23 17.44 18.87 -7.53
CA ASN A 23 17.48 17.41 -7.62
C ASN A 23 16.65 16.87 -8.79
N CYS A 24 15.38 17.27 -8.90
CA CYS A 24 14.51 16.79 -9.97
C CYS A 24 15.00 17.20 -11.36
N PHE A 25 15.42 18.46 -11.51
CA PHE A 25 16.01 18.96 -12.74
C PHE A 25 17.34 18.27 -13.05
N GLY A 26 18.21 18.14 -12.06
CA GLY A 26 19.52 17.51 -12.20
C GLY A 26 19.43 16.05 -12.66
N VAL A 27 18.48 15.28 -12.12
CA VAL A 27 18.25 13.89 -12.54
C VAL A 27 17.71 13.84 -13.97
N ARG A 28 16.70 14.68 -14.31
CA ARG A 28 16.14 14.71 -15.68
C ARG A 28 17.17 15.07 -16.75
N THR A 29 18.12 15.94 -16.41
CA THR A 29 19.15 16.41 -17.34
C THR A 29 20.45 15.61 -17.27
N GLY A 30 20.52 14.58 -16.42
CA GLY A 30 21.72 13.76 -16.23
C GLY A 30 22.86 14.45 -15.47
N LYS A 31 22.63 15.64 -14.91
CA LYS A 31 23.61 16.35 -14.06
C LYS A 31 23.79 15.71 -12.70
N ILE A 32 22.72 15.10 -12.18
CA ILE A 32 22.74 14.33 -10.93
C ILE A 32 22.50 12.85 -11.26
N LYS A 33 23.43 12.00 -10.82
CA LYS A 33 23.29 10.56 -10.97
C LYS A 33 22.47 9.99 -9.82
N ALA A 34 21.19 9.72 -10.07
CA ALA A 34 20.30 9.04 -9.13
C ALA A 34 19.34 8.12 -9.91
N ILE A 35 18.80 7.12 -9.20
CA ILE A 35 17.83 6.20 -9.77
C ILE A 35 16.44 6.82 -9.59
N PRO A 36 15.65 7.01 -10.67
CA PRO A 36 14.23 7.38 -10.56
C PRO A 36 13.45 6.40 -9.68
N ARG A 37 12.47 6.89 -8.93
CA ARG A 37 11.67 6.09 -8.00
C ARG A 37 10.20 6.33 -8.22
N THR A 38 9.47 5.23 -8.25
CA THR A 38 8.01 5.23 -8.21
C THR A 38 7.50 5.51 -6.80
N GLN A 39 6.22 5.83 -6.69
CA GLN A 39 5.55 6.19 -5.44
C GLN A 39 5.50 4.99 -4.49
N SER A 40 5.41 5.28 -3.18
CA SER A 40 5.62 4.33 -2.09
C SER A 40 4.69 3.11 -2.15
N SER A 41 5.28 1.94 -2.23
CA SER A 41 4.63 0.63 -2.11
C SER A 41 5.65 -0.44 -1.81
N ILE A 42 5.28 -1.46 -1.05
CA ILE A 42 6.08 -2.67 -0.86
C ILE A 42 5.25 -3.93 -1.11
N ALA A 43 5.91 -5.02 -1.43
CA ALA A 43 5.33 -6.36 -1.46
C ALA A 43 6.05 -7.25 -0.45
N VAL A 44 5.29 -8.09 0.26
CA VAL A 44 5.83 -9.00 1.27
C VAL A 44 5.34 -10.41 1.01
N SER A 45 6.23 -11.39 1.19
CA SER A 45 5.95 -12.82 1.02
C SER A 45 6.72 -13.66 2.03
N SER A 46 6.18 -14.81 2.39
CA SER A 46 6.88 -15.85 3.15
C SER A 46 7.44 -16.96 2.26
N ASP A 47 6.90 -17.14 1.05
CA ASP A 47 7.14 -18.29 0.18
C ASP A 47 7.62 -17.95 -1.25
N GLU A 48 7.79 -16.65 -1.57
CA GLU A 48 8.10 -16.11 -2.91
C GLU A 48 7.01 -16.32 -3.99
N VAL A 49 5.91 -16.96 -3.63
CA VAL A 49 4.81 -17.31 -4.56
C VAL A 49 3.57 -16.46 -4.31
N ASN A 50 3.20 -16.31 -3.04
CA ASN A 50 2.04 -15.56 -2.61
C ASN A 50 2.48 -14.27 -1.93
N TRP A 51 1.92 -13.14 -2.34
CA TRP A 51 2.37 -11.81 -1.95
C TRP A 51 1.24 -10.97 -1.39
N VAL A 52 1.57 -10.16 -0.39
CA VAL A 52 0.73 -9.06 0.11
C VAL A 52 1.31 -7.76 -0.41
N LEU A 53 0.48 -6.92 -1.02
CA LEU A 53 0.84 -5.55 -1.35
C LEU A 53 0.50 -4.62 -0.17
N PHE A 54 1.40 -3.68 0.09
CA PHE A 54 1.14 -2.54 0.97
C PHE A 54 1.05 -1.30 0.12
N ASN A 55 -0.13 -0.73 0.06
CA ASN A 55 -0.55 0.32 -0.85
C ASN A 55 -0.53 -0.10 -2.33
N THR A 56 -1.33 0.60 -3.12
CA THR A 56 -1.38 0.47 -4.57
C THR A 56 -1.20 1.85 -5.20
N SER A 57 0.04 2.20 -5.48
CA SER A 57 0.34 3.52 -6.05
C SER A 57 -0.17 3.65 -7.49
N PRO A 58 -0.32 4.87 -8.03
CA PRO A 58 -0.60 5.10 -9.45
C PRO A 58 0.40 4.43 -10.39
N ASP A 59 1.63 4.16 -9.91
CA ASP A 59 2.70 3.52 -10.67
C ASP A 59 2.62 1.97 -10.66
N LEU A 60 1.57 1.40 -10.08
CA LEU A 60 1.48 -0.03 -9.77
C LEU A 60 1.77 -0.93 -10.98
N LEU A 61 1.24 -0.63 -12.16
CA LEU A 61 1.50 -1.47 -13.34
C LEU A 61 2.99 -1.50 -13.71
N ALA A 62 3.69 -0.38 -13.60
CA ALA A 62 5.15 -0.33 -13.82
C ALA A 62 5.89 -1.10 -12.72
N GLN A 63 5.43 -1.02 -11.47
CA GLN A 63 5.99 -1.76 -10.34
C GLN A 63 5.83 -3.28 -10.52
N LEU A 64 4.65 -3.74 -10.95
CA LEU A 64 4.39 -5.16 -11.25
C LEU A 64 5.25 -5.64 -12.43
N ALA A 65 5.36 -4.85 -13.51
CA ALA A 65 6.19 -5.19 -14.67
C ALA A 65 7.67 -5.29 -14.32
N ALA A 66 8.15 -4.51 -13.35
CA ALA A 66 9.54 -4.51 -12.90
C ALA A 66 9.89 -5.64 -11.92
N PHE A 67 8.88 -6.38 -11.40
CA PHE A 67 9.10 -7.43 -10.42
C PHE A 67 8.49 -8.77 -10.86
N PRO A 68 9.28 -9.68 -11.46
CA PRO A 68 8.81 -10.94 -12.05
C PRO A 68 7.96 -11.81 -11.11
N SER A 69 8.25 -11.84 -9.79
CA SER A 69 7.49 -12.65 -8.83
C SER A 69 6.02 -12.22 -8.67
N LEU A 70 5.66 -11.02 -9.11
CA LEU A 70 4.27 -10.54 -9.11
C LEU A 70 3.57 -10.74 -10.48
N GLN A 71 4.30 -11.19 -11.49
CA GLN A 71 3.73 -11.43 -12.82
C GLN A 71 3.02 -12.78 -12.88
N PRO A 72 2.05 -12.95 -13.81
CA PRO A 72 1.38 -14.23 -14.01
C PRO A 72 2.38 -15.35 -14.35
N ALA A 73 2.28 -16.50 -13.68
CA ALA A 73 3.17 -17.63 -13.88
C ALA A 73 2.51 -19.01 -13.81
N ARG A 74 1.25 -19.10 -13.32
CA ARG A 74 0.57 -20.36 -12.97
C ARG A 74 -0.60 -20.69 -13.89
N ALA A 75 -1.23 -19.68 -14.51
CA ALA A 75 -2.38 -19.82 -15.40
C ALA A 75 -2.37 -18.73 -16.48
N ILE A 76 -3.28 -18.84 -17.47
CA ILE A 76 -3.45 -17.84 -18.54
C ILE A 76 -3.80 -16.46 -17.96
N ARG A 77 -4.64 -16.43 -16.93
CA ARG A 77 -4.88 -15.26 -16.07
C ARG A 77 -4.61 -15.67 -14.64
N ASP A 78 -3.72 -14.94 -13.99
CA ASP A 78 -3.21 -15.28 -12.66
C ASP A 78 -2.68 -14.04 -11.97
N THR A 79 -2.71 -14.04 -10.63
CA THR A 79 -2.07 -13.05 -9.80
C THR A 79 -1.41 -13.69 -8.59
N ALA A 80 -0.21 -13.26 -8.29
CA ALA A 80 0.49 -13.62 -7.06
C ALA A 80 -0.02 -12.80 -5.84
N ILE A 81 -0.78 -11.75 -6.07
CA ILE A 81 -1.32 -10.88 -5.03
C ILE A 81 -2.49 -11.59 -4.33
N LYS A 82 -2.34 -11.85 -3.02
CA LYS A 82 -3.34 -12.51 -2.18
C LYS A 82 -4.09 -11.56 -1.26
N GLY A 83 -3.50 -10.41 -0.97
CA GLY A 83 -4.12 -9.37 -0.18
C GLY A 83 -3.46 -8.03 -0.44
N ILE A 84 -4.21 -6.98 -0.18
CA ILE A 84 -3.75 -5.59 -0.28
C ILE A 84 -4.04 -4.93 1.06
N ILE A 85 -3.02 -4.34 1.67
CA ILE A 85 -3.15 -3.61 2.93
C ILE A 85 -3.00 -2.11 2.63
N PHE A 86 -4.01 -1.32 2.97
CA PHE A 86 -3.92 0.14 2.89
C PHE A 86 -3.52 0.74 4.23
N MET A 87 -2.47 1.57 4.18
CA MET A 87 -1.92 2.26 5.33
C MET A 87 -2.68 3.55 5.66
N ASP A 88 -3.29 4.14 4.66
CA ASP A 88 -4.13 5.33 4.65
C ASP A 88 -4.92 5.37 3.34
N SER A 89 -5.68 6.42 3.12
CA SER A 89 -6.52 6.59 1.93
C SER A 89 -5.93 7.56 0.90
N GLN A 90 -4.67 7.99 1.03
CA GLN A 90 -4.05 8.93 0.09
C GLN A 90 -4.09 8.40 -1.36
N ILE A 91 -4.26 9.32 -2.33
CA ILE A 91 -4.34 9.00 -3.76
C ILE A 91 -3.13 8.21 -4.24
N ASP A 92 -1.94 8.61 -3.82
CA ASP A 92 -0.68 7.95 -4.16
C ASP A 92 -0.50 6.58 -3.49
N HIS A 93 -1.38 6.21 -2.56
CA HIS A 93 -1.41 4.90 -1.92
C HIS A 93 -2.55 3.99 -2.40
N THR A 94 -3.58 4.52 -3.05
CA THR A 94 -4.82 3.75 -3.29
C THR A 94 -5.25 3.66 -4.75
N THR A 95 -4.96 4.66 -5.60
CA THR A 95 -5.54 4.74 -6.96
C THR A 95 -5.10 3.61 -7.90
N GLY A 96 -3.94 3.00 -7.66
CA GLY A 96 -3.48 1.86 -8.44
C GLY A 96 -4.40 0.64 -8.36
N LEU A 97 -5.27 0.55 -7.33
CA LEU A 97 -6.24 -0.53 -7.22
C LEU A 97 -7.19 -0.58 -8.42
N LEU A 98 -7.54 0.57 -9.01
CA LEU A 98 -8.35 0.60 -10.24
C LEU A 98 -7.69 -0.14 -11.42
N MET A 99 -6.37 -0.20 -11.43
CA MET A 99 -5.61 -0.88 -12.48
C MET A 99 -5.66 -2.41 -12.34
N LEU A 100 -6.09 -2.90 -11.18
CA LEU A 100 -6.22 -4.33 -10.89
C LEU A 100 -7.66 -4.85 -11.06
N ARG A 101 -8.59 -4.04 -11.53
CA ARG A 101 -10.04 -4.38 -11.61
C ARG A 101 -10.35 -5.70 -12.33
N GLU A 102 -9.54 -6.10 -13.32
CA GLU A 102 -9.73 -7.39 -14.01
C GLU A 102 -9.41 -8.62 -13.14
N GLY A 103 -8.84 -8.41 -11.95
CA GLY A 103 -8.54 -9.44 -10.97
C GLY A 103 -9.51 -9.49 -9.79
N CYS A 104 -10.58 -8.68 -9.81
CA CYS A 104 -11.58 -8.68 -8.74
C CYS A 104 -12.27 -10.06 -8.57
N PRO A 105 -12.77 -10.37 -7.35
CA PRO A 105 -12.66 -9.54 -6.15
C PRO A 105 -11.25 -9.56 -5.54
N HIS A 106 -10.82 -8.41 -5.00
CA HIS A 106 -9.55 -8.32 -4.25
C HIS A 106 -9.82 -8.32 -2.75
N GLN A 107 -9.05 -9.09 -1.98
CA GLN A 107 -9.02 -9.00 -0.52
C GLN A 107 -8.27 -7.73 -0.12
N VAL A 108 -8.97 -6.80 0.52
CA VAL A 108 -8.42 -5.51 0.94
C VAL A 108 -8.56 -5.33 2.44
N TYR A 109 -7.44 -5.13 3.09
CA TYR A 109 -7.32 -4.90 4.52
C TYR A 109 -7.14 -3.41 4.78
N CYS A 110 -8.05 -2.80 5.52
CA CYS A 110 -7.99 -1.38 5.87
C CYS A 110 -8.73 -1.07 7.17
N SER A 111 -8.40 0.09 7.77
CA SER A 111 -9.14 0.62 8.93
C SER A 111 -10.56 1.05 8.53
N ASP A 112 -11.39 1.35 9.53
CA ASP A 112 -12.74 1.90 9.28
C ASP A 112 -12.67 3.29 8.65
N MET A 113 -11.68 4.11 9.03
CA MET A 113 -11.49 5.45 8.48
C MET A 113 -11.10 5.42 7.01
N VAL A 114 -10.16 4.55 6.65
CA VAL A 114 -9.77 4.35 5.24
C VAL A 114 -10.95 3.81 4.41
N PHE A 115 -11.75 2.90 4.98
CA PHE A 115 -12.94 2.38 4.30
C PHE A 115 -13.97 3.49 4.07
N GLU A 116 -14.24 4.32 5.07
CA GLU A 116 -15.16 5.46 4.94
C GLU A 116 -14.69 6.42 3.85
N ASP A 117 -13.42 6.80 3.85
CA ASP A 117 -12.84 7.68 2.82
C ASP A 117 -13.02 7.11 1.40
N LEU A 118 -12.74 5.79 1.24
CA LEU A 118 -12.79 5.11 -0.06
C LEU A 118 -14.19 4.65 -0.50
N THR A 119 -15.21 4.93 0.32
CA THR A 119 -16.62 4.73 -0.01
C THR A 119 -17.44 6.02 -0.05
N THR A 120 -16.89 7.14 0.44
CA THR A 120 -17.57 8.44 0.50
C THR A 120 -16.83 9.53 -0.27
N GLY A 121 -15.78 10.11 0.31
CA GLY A 121 -15.05 11.24 -0.28
C GLY A 121 -14.30 10.90 -1.57
N PHE A 122 -13.78 9.69 -1.65
CA PHE A 122 -13.19 9.11 -2.86
C PHE A 122 -13.74 7.69 -3.07
N PRO A 123 -14.91 7.51 -3.67
CA PRO A 123 -15.65 6.26 -3.70
C PRO A 123 -15.03 5.20 -4.63
N LEU A 124 -13.75 4.90 -4.42
CA LEU A 124 -12.95 3.94 -5.16
C LEU A 124 -13.53 2.52 -5.06
N PHE A 125 -13.93 2.10 -3.87
CA PHE A 125 -14.49 0.78 -3.64
C PHE A 125 -15.86 0.62 -4.32
N ASN A 126 -16.74 1.62 -4.23
CA ASN A 126 -18.03 1.60 -4.91
C ASN A 126 -17.86 1.50 -6.43
N MET A 127 -16.85 2.17 -7.01
CA MET A 127 -16.56 2.05 -8.44
C MET A 127 -16.17 0.62 -8.81
N LEU A 128 -15.37 -0.06 -7.98
CA LEU A 128 -14.92 -1.43 -8.24
C LEU A 128 -16.02 -2.48 -8.11
N GLU A 129 -17.13 -2.21 -7.42
CA GLU A 129 -18.30 -3.11 -7.34
C GLU A 129 -18.88 -3.48 -8.72
N HIS A 130 -18.56 -2.68 -9.76
CA HIS A 130 -18.96 -2.97 -11.13
C HIS A 130 -18.12 -4.08 -11.82
N TRP A 131 -17.07 -4.60 -11.16
CA TRP A 131 -16.21 -5.68 -11.64
C TRP A 131 -16.21 -6.86 -10.67
N ASP A 132 -16.90 -7.96 -11.02
CA ASP A 132 -16.88 -9.29 -10.36
C ASP A 132 -16.89 -9.26 -8.82
N GLY A 133 -17.68 -8.36 -8.22
CA GLY A 133 -17.81 -8.23 -6.76
C GLY A 133 -16.82 -7.28 -6.11
N GLY A 134 -15.95 -6.65 -6.87
CA GLY A 134 -15.15 -5.51 -6.42
C GLY A 134 -14.11 -5.83 -5.35
N VAL A 135 -14.37 -5.40 -4.13
CA VAL A 135 -13.46 -5.50 -2.99
C VAL A 135 -14.10 -6.33 -1.87
N ASP A 136 -13.40 -7.38 -1.46
CA ASP A 136 -13.69 -8.11 -0.23
C ASP A 136 -12.93 -7.44 0.92
N ARG A 137 -13.66 -6.63 1.70
CA ARG A 137 -13.06 -5.81 2.75
C ARG A 137 -12.84 -6.61 4.03
N HIS A 138 -11.61 -6.59 4.53
CA HIS A 138 -11.22 -7.09 5.84
C HIS A 138 -10.84 -5.91 6.76
N ARG A 139 -11.53 -5.83 7.89
CA ARG A 139 -11.25 -4.79 8.89
C ARG A 139 -9.93 -5.04 9.60
N ILE A 140 -9.05 -4.05 9.65
CA ILE A 140 -7.83 -4.09 10.45
C ILE A 140 -8.15 -3.74 11.91
N PRO A 141 -7.81 -4.59 12.90
CA PRO A 141 -7.93 -4.24 14.30
C PRO A 141 -6.89 -3.18 14.69
N LEU A 142 -7.33 -2.16 15.44
CA LEU A 142 -6.46 -1.08 15.93
C LEU A 142 -6.15 -1.19 17.43
N SER A 143 -6.55 -2.30 18.05
CA SER A 143 -6.34 -2.60 19.49
C SER A 143 -4.95 -3.15 19.82
N GLY A 144 -4.04 -3.25 18.82
CA GLY A 144 -2.75 -3.94 18.96
C GLY A 144 -2.84 -5.45 18.75
N GLU A 145 -4.02 -5.96 18.45
CA GLU A 145 -4.22 -7.36 18.07
C GLU A 145 -3.62 -7.63 16.70
N SER A 146 -2.99 -8.80 16.56
CA SER A 146 -2.45 -9.21 15.24
C SER A 146 -3.53 -9.85 14.38
N PHE A 147 -3.38 -9.71 13.08
CA PHE A 147 -4.22 -10.34 12.06
C PHE A 147 -3.37 -11.10 11.04
N ALA A 148 -4.00 -11.96 10.28
CA ALA A 148 -3.40 -12.70 9.17
C ALA A 148 -4.06 -12.25 7.85
N VAL A 149 -3.36 -12.49 6.75
CA VAL A 149 -3.89 -12.36 5.39
C VAL A 149 -4.08 -13.76 4.83
N ASP A 150 -5.24 -14.04 4.28
CA ASP A 150 -5.56 -15.35 3.72
C ASP A 150 -4.55 -15.79 2.66
N ALA A 151 -4.23 -17.08 2.63
CA ALA A 151 -3.21 -17.67 1.77
C ALA A 151 -1.76 -17.15 1.96
N ILE A 152 -1.49 -16.45 3.07
CA ILE A 152 -0.13 -16.02 3.48
C ILE A 152 0.21 -16.67 4.81
N ASP A 153 0.78 -17.86 4.73
CA ASP A 153 1.21 -18.58 5.94
C ASP A 153 2.52 -18.02 6.51
N GLY A 154 2.67 -18.11 7.83
CA GLY A 154 3.92 -17.76 8.51
C GLY A 154 4.22 -16.29 8.68
N LEU A 155 3.31 -15.38 8.28
CA LEU A 155 3.37 -13.96 8.58
C LEU A 155 2.21 -13.54 9.49
N SER A 156 2.51 -12.62 10.39
CA SER A 156 1.55 -11.99 11.28
C SER A 156 1.69 -10.47 11.16
N PHE A 157 0.57 -9.76 11.14
CA PHE A 157 0.49 -8.34 10.92
C PHE A 157 -0.15 -7.66 12.12
N THR A 158 0.44 -6.56 12.59
CA THR A 158 -0.13 -5.76 13.69
C THR A 158 -0.15 -4.29 13.27
N ALA A 159 -1.33 -3.70 13.31
CA ALA A 159 -1.48 -2.27 13.01
C ALA A 159 -1.11 -1.43 14.24
N ILE A 160 -0.36 -0.37 13.98
CA ILE A 160 0.01 0.66 14.95
C ILE A 160 -0.51 1.99 14.39
N PRO A 161 -1.49 2.63 15.03
CA PRO A 161 -1.94 3.95 14.63
C PRO A 161 -0.77 4.94 14.67
N VAL A 162 -0.62 5.75 13.62
CA VAL A 162 0.43 6.76 13.54
C VAL A 162 -0.18 8.14 13.32
N THR A 163 0.52 9.18 13.77
CA THR A 163 0.09 10.55 13.52
C THR A 163 0.22 10.88 12.04
N GLY A 164 -0.83 11.46 11.48
CA GLY A 164 -0.89 11.87 10.08
C GLY A 164 -2.22 12.56 9.79
N LYS A 165 -2.31 13.22 8.65
CA LYS A 165 -3.56 13.85 8.22
C LYS A 165 -4.26 12.95 7.21
N ALA A 166 -5.57 12.78 7.38
CA ALA A 166 -6.43 12.21 6.36
C ALA A 166 -6.32 13.02 5.04
N PRO A 167 -6.62 12.44 3.87
CA PRO A 167 -6.56 13.17 2.60
C PRO A 167 -7.58 14.32 2.53
N PRO A 168 -7.39 15.28 1.60
CA PRO A 168 -8.26 16.45 1.48
C PRO A 168 -9.74 16.15 1.28
N TYR A 169 -10.09 15.01 0.72
CA TYR A 169 -11.48 14.58 0.47
C TYR A 169 -12.09 13.78 1.63
N SER A 170 -11.29 13.44 2.64
CA SER A 170 -11.80 12.76 3.83
C SER A 170 -12.76 13.66 4.61
N PRO A 171 -13.88 13.12 5.12
CA PRO A 171 -14.72 13.84 6.08
C PRO A 171 -13.93 14.19 7.37
N HIS A 172 -12.82 13.47 7.66
CA HIS A 172 -11.98 13.66 8.84
C HIS A 172 -10.75 14.55 8.60
N ARG A 173 -10.68 15.24 7.45
CA ARG A 173 -9.49 16.05 7.10
C ARG A 173 -9.05 17.03 8.18
N ASN A 174 -9.99 17.63 8.88
CA ASN A 174 -9.75 18.64 9.93
C ASN A 174 -10.03 18.13 11.34
N ASP A 175 -10.34 16.85 11.49
CA ASP A 175 -10.63 16.15 12.73
C ASP A 175 -10.00 14.76 12.66
N ALA A 176 -8.74 14.68 13.08
CA ALA A 176 -7.95 13.45 12.93
C ALA A 176 -8.48 12.32 13.82
N HIS A 177 -8.71 11.17 13.22
CA HIS A 177 -9.18 9.97 13.89
C HIS A 177 -8.10 8.89 13.94
N ILE A 178 -8.16 8.06 15.00
CA ILE A 178 -7.35 6.85 15.08
C ILE A 178 -7.72 5.93 13.91
N GLY A 179 -6.72 5.60 13.09
CA GLY A 179 -6.92 4.77 11.90
C GLY A 179 -6.98 5.53 10.57
N ASP A 180 -6.91 6.87 10.57
CA ASP A 180 -6.69 7.66 9.35
C ASP A 180 -5.34 7.28 8.71
N ASN A 181 -4.34 7.02 9.55
CA ASN A 181 -3.02 6.56 9.15
C ASN A 181 -2.55 5.47 10.10
N ILE A 182 -1.95 4.43 9.54
CA ILE A 182 -1.38 3.31 10.30
C ILE A 182 0.01 2.96 9.81
N GLY A 183 0.83 2.45 10.72
CA GLY A 183 2.00 1.63 10.40
C GLY A 183 1.63 0.15 10.59
N ILE A 184 2.35 -0.76 9.92
CA ILE A 184 2.18 -2.20 10.12
C ILE A 184 3.50 -2.82 10.54
N LYS A 185 3.48 -3.49 11.71
CA LYS A 185 4.52 -4.42 12.11
C LYS A 185 4.23 -5.78 11.49
N ILE A 186 5.17 -6.29 10.71
CA ILE A 186 5.11 -7.57 10.03
C ILE A 186 6.09 -8.50 10.72
N VAL A 187 5.62 -9.64 11.19
CA VAL A 187 6.44 -10.63 11.91
C VAL A 187 6.45 -11.95 11.16
N GLU A 188 7.63 -12.48 10.89
CA GLU A 188 7.80 -13.87 10.46
C GLU A 188 7.71 -14.78 11.68
N VAL A 189 6.62 -15.54 11.76
CA VAL A 189 6.25 -16.31 12.96
C VAL A 189 7.34 -17.29 13.37
N ASN A 190 7.95 -17.98 12.42
CA ASN A 190 8.95 -19.02 12.68
C ASN A 190 10.30 -18.49 13.20
N THR A 191 10.67 -17.27 12.84
CA THR A 191 12.00 -16.71 13.19
C THR A 191 11.91 -15.56 14.19
N GLY A 192 10.71 -14.99 14.38
CA GLY A 192 10.49 -13.79 15.18
C GLY A 192 11.06 -12.50 14.55
N LYS A 193 11.65 -12.57 13.37
CA LYS A 193 12.13 -11.37 12.66
C LYS A 193 10.98 -10.50 12.25
N SER A 194 11.15 -9.19 12.36
CA SER A 194 10.09 -8.23 12.05
C SER A 194 10.57 -7.05 11.23
N VAL A 195 9.63 -6.45 10.51
CA VAL A 195 9.77 -5.18 9.78
C VAL A 195 8.61 -4.30 10.18
N PHE A 196 8.88 -3.01 10.36
CA PHE A 196 7.86 -1.98 10.51
C PHE A 196 7.80 -1.13 9.25
N TYR A 197 6.61 -1.00 8.67
CA TYR A 197 6.37 -0.19 7.49
C TYR A 197 5.33 0.90 7.81
N ALA A 198 5.71 2.17 7.69
CA ALA A 198 4.87 3.31 8.02
C ALA A 198 5.14 4.48 7.05
N PRO A 199 4.62 4.44 5.81
CA PRO A 199 4.91 5.45 4.79
C PRO A 199 4.31 6.82 5.12
N GLY A 200 3.23 6.88 5.91
CA GLY A 200 2.53 8.09 6.34
C GLY A 200 2.93 8.59 7.73
N LEU A 201 4.06 8.15 8.28
CA LEU A 201 4.51 8.54 9.62
C LEU A 201 4.80 10.06 9.68
N GLY A 202 4.00 10.80 10.46
CA GLY A 202 4.15 12.24 10.64
C GLY A 202 5.18 12.59 11.72
N GLU A 203 5.19 11.84 12.82
CA GLU A 203 6.11 12.04 13.96
C GLU A 203 6.53 10.69 14.53
N ILE A 204 7.76 10.60 15.01
CA ILE A 204 8.24 9.44 15.77
C ILE A 204 7.87 9.68 17.24
N THR A 205 7.12 8.77 17.82
CA THR A 205 6.73 8.79 19.24
C THR A 205 7.32 7.56 19.94
N ASP A 206 7.20 7.52 21.27
CA ASP A 206 7.66 6.35 22.05
C ASP A 206 6.88 5.07 21.73
N GLU A 207 5.74 5.17 21.03
CA GLU A 207 4.90 4.05 20.62
C GLU A 207 5.25 3.52 19.22
N THR A 208 5.98 4.30 18.40
CA THR A 208 6.43 3.98 17.05
C THR A 208 7.92 3.67 16.99
#